data_a58339a57c9a92d070a7be90861617fa
#
_entry.id   a58339a57c9a92d070a7be90861617fa
#
_cell.length_a   1.000
_cell.length_b   1.000
_cell.length_c   1.000
_cell.angle_alpha   90.00
_cell.angle_beta   90.00
_cell.angle_gamma   90.00
#
_symmetry.space_group_name_H-M   'P 1'
#
loop_
_entity.id
_entity.type
_entity.pdbx_description
1 polymer ?
#
loop_
_entity_poly.entity_id
_entity_poly.type
_entity_poly.pdbx_seq_one_letter_code
_entity_poly.pdbx_strand_id
1 'polypeptide(L)'
;GASVPDDRPIDGRSLWPLLQNTAEAWQDRPYFSYWTRRYPEKYNNIALEQGVYKLVGHADYDAPIDSFELFNIRTDPYELKNIISTNRPEAEKLKKALDSTYRELIQSDHLVHQPPIIIGDSHENPVYLNRNDADGERGIWAQSQVYGRWNVEIRPGNYDISFRFLDTLPAGRMVLEAGTDVWQKASDGHSLVLELKNVEMPAFKGSLIPFYACRDGNLLPFWVELKRTK
;
A
#
# COMPACT_ATOMS: atom_id res chain seq x y z
N GLY A 1 -16.39 -25.02 -10.13
CA GLY A 1 -15.54 -23.97 -9.57
C GLY A 1 -14.75 -23.27 -10.68
N ALA A 2 -14.25 -22.10 -10.39
CA ALA A 2 -13.37 -21.40 -11.32
C ALA A 2 -12.03 -22.14 -11.44
N SER A 3 -11.41 -22.12 -12.63
CA SER A 3 -10.05 -22.61 -12.82
C SER A 3 -9.05 -21.62 -12.21
N VAL A 4 -7.98 -22.14 -11.63
CA VAL A 4 -6.87 -21.33 -11.17
C VAL A 4 -6.14 -20.78 -12.40
N PRO A 5 -5.83 -19.47 -12.47
CA PRO A 5 -5.00 -18.92 -13.53
C PRO A 5 -3.63 -19.61 -13.58
N ASP A 6 -3.12 -19.86 -14.77
CA ASP A 6 -1.81 -20.49 -15.02
C ASP A 6 -0.75 -19.47 -15.52
N ASP A 7 -1.15 -18.21 -15.68
CA ASP A 7 -0.32 -17.11 -16.17
C ASP A 7 0.56 -16.46 -15.06
N ARG A 8 0.35 -16.86 -13.81
CA ARG A 8 1.08 -16.30 -12.66
C ARG A 8 1.13 -17.29 -11.49
N PRO A 9 2.19 -17.26 -10.64
CA PRO A 9 2.22 -18.00 -9.39
C PRO A 9 1.15 -17.47 -8.41
N ILE A 10 0.48 -18.39 -7.71
CA ILE A 10 -0.50 -18.04 -6.66
C ILE A 10 0.01 -18.59 -5.33
N ASP A 11 0.32 -17.71 -4.39
CA ASP A 11 0.79 -18.07 -3.06
C ASP A 11 -0.31 -18.61 -2.15
N GLY A 12 -1.56 -18.28 -2.46
CA GLY A 12 -2.73 -18.73 -1.71
C GLY A 12 -3.03 -20.21 -1.89
N ARG A 13 -3.65 -20.81 -0.87
CA ARG A 13 -4.24 -22.15 -0.95
C ARG A 13 -5.74 -22.08 -0.79
N SER A 14 -6.45 -22.94 -1.51
CA SER A 14 -7.89 -23.08 -1.32
C SER A 14 -8.22 -23.54 0.10
N LEU A 15 -9.04 -22.77 0.81
CA LEU A 15 -9.60 -23.17 2.11
C LEU A 15 -10.79 -24.12 1.98
N TRP A 16 -11.24 -24.39 0.76
CA TRP A 16 -12.42 -25.19 0.50
C TRP A 16 -12.39 -26.58 1.15
N PRO A 17 -11.26 -27.34 1.11
CA PRO A 17 -11.16 -28.63 1.80
C PRO A 17 -11.38 -28.54 3.32
N LEU A 18 -10.91 -27.44 3.95
CA LEU A 18 -11.16 -27.20 5.38
C LEU A 18 -12.63 -26.91 5.66
N LEU A 19 -13.25 -26.06 4.83
CA LEU A 19 -14.67 -25.70 4.97
C LEU A 19 -15.60 -26.91 4.78
N GLN A 20 -15.20 -27.87 3.95
CA GLN A 20 -15.96 -29.10 3.74
C GLN A 20 -15.58 -30.23 4.73
N ASN A 21 -14.63 -29.98 5.64
CA ASN A 21 -14.09 -31.00 6.54
C ASN A 21 -13.54 -32.24 5.80
N THR A 22 -12.99 -32.03 4.62
CA THR A 22 -12.40 -33.07 3.75
C THR A 22 -10.87 -33.05 3.74
N ALA A 23 -10.25 -32.13 4.48
CA ALA A 23 -8.79 -32.06 4.59
C ALA A 23 -8.28 -33.14 5.52
N GLU A 24 -7.56 -34.14 4.99
CA GLU A 24 -6.89 -35.19 5.80
C GLU A 24 -5.76 -34.63 6.66
N ALA A 25 -5.01 -33.67 6.15
CA ALA A 25 -4.02 -32.91 6.89
C ALA A 25 -3.83 -31.53 6.27
N TRP A 26 -3.91 -30.49 7.09
CA TRP A 26 -3.51 -29.16 6.67
C TRP A 26 -2.00 -29.01 6.89
N GLN A 27 -1.23 -28.99 5.78
CA GLN A 27 0.21 -28.79 5.89
C GLN A 27 0.51 -27.37 6.35
N ASP A 28 1.29 -27.30 7.42
CA ASP A 28 1.85 -26.04 7.90
C ASP A 28 2.77 -25.44 6.82
N ARG A 29 2.69 -24.13 6.67
CA ARG A 29 3.53 -23.38 5.73
C ARG A 29 4.12 -22.14 6.43
N PRO A 30 5.26 -21.63 5.97
CA PRO A 30 5.76 -20.38 6.48
C PRO A 30 4.82 -19.23 6.12
N TYR A 31 4.56 -18.35 7.10
CA TYR A 31 3.87 -17.08 6.91
C TYR A 31 4.90 -15.97 7.02
N PHE A 32 5.09 -15.29 5.91
CA PHE A 32 6.00 -14.17 5.83
C PHE A 32 5.23 -12.86 6.03
N SER A 33 5.68 -12.04 6.98
CA SER A 33 5.14 -10.72 7.26
C SER A 33 6.22 -9.69 7.05
N TYR A 34 5.88 -8.65 6.29
CA TYR A 34 6.81 -7.61 5.96
C TYR A 34 6.09 -6.26 5.86
N TRP A 35 6.69 -5.22 6.40
CA TRP A 35 6.15 -3.88 6.30
C TRP A 35 7.20 -2.87 5.87
N THR A 36 6.95 -2.18 4.76
CA THR A 36 7.76 -1.08 4.27
C THR A 36 6.89 0.00 3.64
N ARG A 37 7.37 1.23 3.64
CA ARG A 37 6.71 2.35 2.95
C ARG A 37 7.23 2.59 1.54
N ARG A 38 8.41 2.07 1.25
CA ARG A 38 9.13 2.25 -0.02
C ARG A 38 9.78 0.93 -0.42
N TYR A 39 10.98 1.02 -0.93
CA TYR A 39 11.75 -0.16 -1.27
C TYR A 39 12.05 -1.00 -0.03
N PRO A 40 11.90 -2.32 -0.11
CA PRO A 40 12.16 -3.22 1.01
C PRO A 40 13.62 -3.15 1.51
N GLU A 41 13.78 -2.93 2.80
CA GLU A 41 15.07 -3.04 3.48
C GLU A 41 15.14 -4.40 4.17
N LYS A 42 16.07 -5.24 3.74
CA LYS A 42 16.22 -6.58 4.28
C LYS A 42 16.41 -6.54 5.79
N TYR A 43 15.69 -7.42 6.49
CA TYR A 43 15.65 -7.56 7.95
C TYR A 43 15.02 -6.40 8.74
N ASN A 44 14.51 -5.40 8.09
CA ASN A 44 13.82 -4.33 8.77
C ASN A 44 12.30 -4.55 8.72
N ASN A 45 11.64 -4.62 9.88
CA ASN A 45 10.21 -4.89 10.04
C ASN A 45 9.73 -6.15 9.31
N ILE A 46 10.40 -7.25 9.55
CA ILE A 46 10.18 -8.53 8.88
C ILE A 46 9.95 -9.64 9.90
N ALA A 47 9.06 -10.56 9.60
CA ALA A 47 8.86 -11.75 10.40
C ALA A 47 8.54 -12.97 9.54
N LEU A 48 8.92 -14.14 10.04
CA LEU A 48 8.52 -15.42 9.47
C LEU A 48 8.00 -16.34 10.57
N GLU A 49 6.77 -16.82 10.38
CA GLU A 49 6.15 -17.82 11.25
C GLU A 49 6.15 -19.18 10.57
N GLN A 50 6.53 -20.22 11.28
CA GLN A 50 6.35 -21.60 10.86
C GLN A 50 6.18 -22.51 12.08
N GLY A 51 5.12 -23.30 12.08
CA GLY A 51 4.77 -24.17 13.20
C GLY A 51 4.40 -23.37 14.44
N VAL A 52 5.23 -23.52 15.47
CA VAL A 52 5.04 -22.81 16.74
C VAL A 52 6.03 -21.65 16.92
N TYR A 53 6.90 -21.45 15.96
CA TYR A 53 7.97 -20.47 16.05
C TYR A 53 7.74 -19.28 15.15
N LYS A 54 8.11 -18.10 15.65
CA LYS A 54 8.15 -16.85 14.92
C LYS A 54 9.52 -16.22 15.07
N LEU A 55 10.18 -15.96 13.95
CA LEU A 55 11.42 -15.19 13.87
C LEU A 55 11.10 -13.76 13.47
N VAL A 56 11.63 -12.80 14.21
CA VAL A 56 11.40 -11.36 13.99
C VAL A 56 12.73 -10.66 13.77
N GLY A 57 12.80 -9.82 12.73
CA GLY A 57 13.95 -8.99 12.40
C GLY A 57 13.60 -7.51 12.43
N HIS A 58 14.42 -6.73 13.13
CA HIS A 58 14.37 -5.25 13.16
C HIS A 58 15.72 -4.64 12.84
N ALA A 59 16.62 -5.45 12.27
CA ALA A 59 18.01 -5.10 12.09
C ALA A 59 18.31 -4.63 10.66
N ASP A 60 19.49 -4.06 10.51
CA ASP A 60 20.03 -3.62 9.24
C ASP A 60 20.31 -4.79 8.27
N TYR A 61 20.62 -4.43 7.03
CA TYR A 61 21.03 -5.37 6.00
C TYR A 61 22.21 -6.26 6.46
N ASP A 62 22.15 -7.54 6.14
CA ASP A 62 23.15 -8.58 6.51
C ASP A 62 23.37 -8.79 8.02
N ALA A 63 22.40 -8.41 8.84
CA ALA A 63 22.48 -8.65 10.28
C ALA A 63 22.69 -10.14 10.62
N PRO A 64 23.56 -10.43 11.61
CA PRO A 64 23.77 -11.79 12.10
C PRO A 64 22.52 -12.32 12.81
N ILE A 65 22.43 -13.65 12.93
CA ILE A 65 21.27 -14.30 13.57
C ILE A 65 21.02 -13.80 15.00
N ASP A 66 22.04 -13.40 15.72
CA ASP A 66 21.92 -12.89 17.10
C ASP A 66 21.23 -11.52 17.18
N SER A 67 21.03 -10.84 16.06
CA SER A 67 20.25 -9.59 15.97
C SER A 67 18.76 -9.82 15.75
N PHE A 68 18.33 -11.09 15.65
CA PHE A 68 16.93 -11.47 15.52
C PHE A 68 16.37 -11.90 16.86
N GLU A 69 15.04 -11.97 16.93
CA GLU A 69 14.31 -12.52 18.06
C GLU A 69 13.52 -13.76 17.62
N LEU A 70 13.55 -14.79 18.43
CA LEU A 70 12.77 -16.00 18.21
C LEU A 70 11.79 -16.21 19.35
N PHE A 71 10.53 -16.45 18.99
CA PHE A 71 9.45 -16.68 19.94
C PHE A 71 8.75 -18.01 19.69
N ASN A 72 8.26 -18.64 20.77
CA ASN A 72 7.33 -19.76 20.66
C ASN A 72 5.91 -19.22 20.86
N ILE A 73 5.21 -18.88 19.78
CA ILE A 73 3.90 -18.23 19.80
C ILE A 73 2.76 -19.08 20.39
N ARG A 74 2.97 -20.39 20.56
CA ARG A 74 1.99 -21.25 21.22
C ARG A 74 2.01 -21.07 22.73
N THR A 75 3.20 -20.98 23.33
CA THR A 75 3.40 -20.85 24.79
C THR A 75 3.59 -19.41 25.24
N ASP A 76 3.97 -18.53 24.34
CA ASP A 76 4.21 -17.10 24.53
C ASP A 76 3.57 -16.28 23.39
N PRO A 77 2.22 -16.18 23.37
CA PRO A 77 1.49 -15.46 22.30
C PRO A 77 1.70 -13.94 22.33
N TYR A 78 2.30 -13.41 23.38
CA TYR A 78 2.62 -11.99 23.53
C TYR A 78 4.08 -11.66 23.18
N GLU A 79 4.87 -12.66 22.75
CA GLU A 79 6.26 -12.47 22.30
C GLU A 79 7.15 -11.77 23.35
N LEU A 80 7.00 -12.17 24.63
CA LEU A 80 7.70 -11.53 25.75
C LEU A 80 9.07 -12.17 26.03
N LYS A 81 9.29 -13.40 25.57
CA LYS A 81 10.50 -14.17 25.86
C LYS A 81 11.24 -14.57 24.60
N ASN A 82 12.30 -13.83 24.26
CA ASN A 82 13.21 -14.22 23.21
C ASN A 82 13.97 -15.50 23.58
N ILE A 83 13.79 -16.57 22.82
CA ILE A 83 14.41 -17.88 23.04
C ILE A 83 15.51 -18.22 22.03
N ILE A 84 16.02 -17.26 21.28
CA ILE A 84 16.98 -17.47 20.21
C ILE A 84 18.26 -18.14 20.69
N SER A 85 18.74 -17.79 21.89
CA SER A 85 19.96 -18.34 22.46
C SER A 85 19.88 -19.84 22.77
N THR A 86 18.69 -20.35 23.07
CA THR A 86 18.44 -21.77 23.40
C THR A 86 17.91 -22.58 22.23
N ASN A 87 17.46 -21.90 21.15
CA ASN A 87 16.85 -22.55 19.96
C ASN A 87 17.49 -22.06 18.65
N ARG A 88 18.81 -21.85 18.66
CA ARG A 88 19.56 -21.33 17.53
C ARG A 88 19.37 -22.12 16.22
N PRO A 89 19.37 -23.46 16.19
CA PRO A 89 19.15 -24.20 14.94
C PRO A 89 17.81 -23.89 14.27
N GLU A 90 16.75 -23.72 15.06
CA GLU A 90 15.43 -23.36 14.52
C GLU A 90 15.42 -21.92 14.00
N ALA A 91 16.06 -20.99 14.72
CA ALA A 91 16.20 -19.61 14.24
C ALA A 91 16.96 -19.53 12.91
N GLU A 92 18.04 -20.28 12.76
CA GLU A 92 18.83 -20.35 11.50
C GLU A 92 18.02 -20.96 10.35
N LYS A 93 17.21 -21.97 10.61
CA LYS A 93 16.29 -22.56 9.64
C LYS A 93 15.25 -21.53 9.17
N LEU A 94 14.61 -20.83 10.10
CA LEU A 94 13.63 -19.80 9.78
C LEU A 94 14.28 -18.62 9.04
N LYS A 95 15.48 -18.19 9.44
CA LYS A 95 16.22 -17.13 8.75
C LYS A 95 16.53 -17.53 7.29
N LYS A 96 16.93 -18.77 7.06
CA LYS A 96 17.17 -19.26 5.69
C LYS A 96 15.89 -19.22 4.83
N ALA A 97 14.74 -19.59 5.40
CA ALA A 97 13.45 -19.50 4.71
C ALA A 97 13.07 -18.03 4.44
N LEU A 98 13.25 -17.14 5.43
CA LEU A 98 13.05 -15.71 5.30
C LEU A 98 13.91 -15.11 4.19
N ASP A 99 15.19 -15.45 4.15
CA ASP A 99 16.13 -15.00 3.11
C ASP A 99 15.73 -15.49 1.70
N SER A 100 15.17 -16.69 1.60
CA SER A 100 14.66 -17.20 0.33
C SER A 100 13.46 -16.42 -0.15
N THR A 101 12.47 -16.20 0.73
CA THR A 101 11.25 -15.44 0.41
C THR A 101 11.58 -13.99 0.08
N TYR A 102 12.47 -13.35 0.84
CA TYR A 102 12.90 -11.99 0.55
C TYR A 102 13.54 -11.87 -0.84
N ARG A 103 14.44 -12.79 -1.20
CA ARG A 103 15.08 -12.79 -2.53
C ARG A 103 14.08 -12.95 -3.66
N GLU A 104 13.04 -13.74 -3.47
CA GLU A 104 11.95 -13.90 -4.44
C GLU A 104 11.15 -12.59 -4.58
N LEU A 105 10.76 -11.99 -3.45
CA LEU A 105 9.99 -10.74 -3.44
C LEU A 105 10.69 -9.57 -4.13
N ILE A 106 11.99 -9.40 -3.92
CA ILE A 106 12.75 -8.28 -4.53
C ILE A 106 12.99 -8.45 -6.03
N GLN A 107 12.69 -9.61 -6.60
CA GLN A 107 12.72 -9.82 -8.06
C GLN A 107 11.46 -9.30 -8.77
N SER A 108 10.45 -8.86 -8.02
CA SER A 108 9.24 -8.32 -8.62
C SER A 108 9.50 -6.97 -9.29
N ASP A 109 9.21 -6.87 -10.56
CA ASP A 109 9.29 -5.61 -11.33
C ASP A 109 8.43 -4.50 -10.71
N HIS A 110 7.36 -4.85 -10.02
CA HIS A 110 6.45 -3.91 -9.37
C HIS A 110 7.06 -3.17 -8.17
N LEU A 111 8.15 -3.65 -7.59
CA LEU A 111 8.88 -2.91 -6.55
C LEU A 111 9.58 -1.66 -7.10
N VAL A 112 10.05 -1.73 -8.35
CA VAL A 112 10.78 -0.65 -9.01
C VAL A 112 9.87 0.13 -9.95
N HIS A 113 8.94 -0.55 -10.60
CA HIS A 113 8.01 0.00 -11.57
C HIS A 113 6.57 -0.25 -11.11
N GLN A 114 6.12 0.54 -10.13
CA GLN A 114 4.72 0.45 -9.69
C GLN A 114 3.78 0.76 -10.85
N PRO A 115 2.78 -0.09 -11.12
CA PRO A 115 1.79 0.18 -12.14
C PRO A 115 1.01 1.47 -11.79
N PRO A 116 0.62 2.26 -12.78
CA PRO A 116 -0.21 3.43 -12.55
C PRO A 116 -1.62 3.02 -12.12
N ILE A 117 -2.27 3.87 -11.31
CA ILE A 117 -3.70 3.76 -11.04
C ILE A 117 -4.45 4.16 -12.30
N ILE A 118 -5.28 3.27 -12.84
CA ILE A 118 -6.02 3.53 -14.08
C ILE A 118 -7.31 4.29 -13.74
N ILE A 119 -7.46 5.49 -14.30
CA ILE A 119 -8.63 6.35 -14.07
C ILE A 119 -9.52 6.39 -15.31
N GLY A 120 -10.81 6.12 -15.10
CA GLY A 120 -11.84 6.15 -16.15
C GLY A 120 -11.96 4.86 -16.93
N ASP A 121 -11.48 3.75 -16.40
CA ASP A 121 -11.78 2.41 -16.92
C ASP A 121 -13.19 1.98 -16.52
N SER A 122 -13.82 1.15 -17.38
CA SER A 122 -15.20 0.67 -17.14
C SER A 122 -15.32 -0.30 -15.96
N HIS A 123 -14.21 -0.96 -15.57
CA HIS A 123 -14.20 -1.92 -14.47
C HIS A 123 -14.16 -1.25 -13.10
N GLU A 124 -13.64 -0.01 -13.04
CA GLU A 124 -13.60 0.78 -11.81
C GLU A 124 -13.91 2.26 -12.12
N ASN A 125 -15.14 2.65 -11.83
CA ASN A 125 -15.60 4.04 -11.97
C ASN A 125 -16.72 4.32 -10.97
N PRO A 126 -16.54 5.21 -9.98
CA PRO A 126 -15.40 6.11 -9.80
C PRO A 126 -14.14 5.43 -9.23
N VAL A 127 -12.99 6.10 -9.41
CA VAL A 127 -11.71 5.77 -8.75
C VAL A 127 -11.50 6.69 -7.56
N TYR A 128 -11.02 6.12 -6.44
CA TYR A 128 -10.70 6.86 -5.22
C TYR A 128 -9.20 6.86 -4.99
N LEU A 129 -8.59 8.05 -5.02
CA LEU A 129 -7.19 8.25 -4.66
C LEU A 129 -7.10 8.63 -3.19
N ASN A 130 -6.53 7.78 -2.37
CA ASN A 130 -6.36 8.03 -0.94
C ASN A 130 -4.89 8.33 -0.60
N ARG A 131 -4.64 8.88 0.59
CA ARG A 131 -3.28 9.27 1.01
C ARG A 131 -2.31 8.09 1.12
N ASN A 132 -2.79 6.89 1.37
CA ASN A 132 -1.91 5.72 1.50
C ASN A 132 -1.27 5.31 0.17
N ASP A 133 -1.94 5.61 -0.94
CA ASP A 133 -1.47 5.29 -2.30
C ASP A 133 -0.64 6.44 -2.90
N ALA A 134 -0.49 7.56 -2.18
CA ALA A 134 0.27 8.71 -2.65
C ALA A 134 1.78 8.48 -2.53
N ASP A 135 2.53 8.89 -3.53
CA ASP A 135 3.96 9.14 -3.42
C ASP A 135 4.21 10.55 -2.85
N GLY A 136 5.33 10.74 -2.19
CA GLY A 136 5.69 12.00 -1.58
C GLY A 136 6.60 11.83 -0.37
N GLU A 137 6.50 12.75 0.59
CA GLU A 137 7.27 12.66 1.81
C GLU A 137 6.73 11.58 2.77
N ARG A 138 7.62 11.00 3.56
CA ARG A 138 7.26 9.99 4.56
C ARG A 138 6.26 10.57 5.57
N GLY A 139 5.18 9.82 5.84
CA GLY A 139 4.14 10.26 6.77
C GLY A 139 3.09 11.19 6.19
N ILE A 140 3.05 11.35 4.89
CA ILE A 140 2.09 12.19 4.14
C ILE A 140 0.63 11.96 4.56
N TRP A 141 0.26 10.73 4.85
CA TRP A 141 -1.10 10.36 5.26
C TRP A 141 -1.53 10.95 6.63
N ALA A 142 -0.55 11.29 7.48
CA ALA A 142 -0.79 11.87 8.82
C ALA A 142 -0.74 13.40 8.83
N GLN A 143 -0.35 14.04 7.70
CA GLN A 143 -0.13 15.48 7.63
C GLN A 143 -1.03 16.08 6.56
N SER A 144 -1.67 17.23 6.87
CA SER A 144 -2.48 17.95 5.89
C SER A 144 -1.69 18.92 5.02
N GLN A 145 -0.56 19.42 5.52
CA GLN A 145 0.31 20.39 4.83
C GLN A 145 1.49 19.66 4.16
N VAL A 146 1.19 18.79 3.23
CA VAL A 146 2.22 18.04 2.48
C VAL A 146 1.87 17.97 1.01
N TYR A 147 2.90 17.81 0.22
CA TYR A 147 2.79 17.59 -1.21
C TYR A 147 2.64 16.09 -1.49
N GLY A 148 1.53 15.71 -2.10
CA GLY A 148 1.24 14.34 -2.51
C GLY A 148 0.96 14.24 -3.98
N ARG A 149 1.37 13.14 -4.58
CA ARG A 149 1.12 12.83 -5.98
C ARG A 149 0.76 11.36 -6.15
N TRP A 150 -0.05 11.06 -7.15
CA TRP A 150 -0.41 9.69 -7.53
C TRP A 150 0.11 9.41 -8.94
N ASN A 151 0.74 8.25 -9.13
CA ASN A 151 1.10 7.76 -10.45
C ASN A 151 -0.16 7.19 -11.12
N VAL A 152 -0.64 7.86 -12.17
CA VAL A 152 -1.91 7.54 -12.81
C VAL A 152 -1.79 7.35 -14.32
N GLU A 153 -2.76 6.61 -14.89
CA GLU A 153 -3.06 6.58 -16.32
C GLU A 153 -4.52 6.97 -16.52
N ILE A 154 -4.77 8.16 -17.06
CA ILE A 154 -6.11 8.73 -17.26
C ILE A 154 -6.60 8.41 -18.65
N ARG A 155 -7.76 7.77 -18.76
CA ARG A 155 -8.49 7.62 -20.03
C ARG A 155 -9.15 8.95 -20.40
N PRO A 156 -9.08 9.39 -21.70
CA PRO A 156 -9.68 10.67 -22.08
C PRO A 156 -11.19 10.67 -21.87
N GLY A 157 -11.74 11.79 -21.47
CA GLY A 157 -13.18 11.94 -21.27
C GLY A 157 -13.55 13.09 -20.35
N ASN A 158 -14.83 13.18 -19.99
CA ASN A 158 -15.33 14.13 -19.02
C ASN A 158 -15.43 13.50 -17.64
N TYR A 159 -15.02 14.26 -16.63
CA TYR A 159 -14.95 13.80 -15.25
C TYR A 159 -15.66 14.74 -14.29
N ASP A 160 -16.35 14.15 -13.33
CA ASP A 160 -16.71 14.80 -12.08
C ASP A 160 -15.64 14.46 -11.04
N ILE A 161 -15.06 15.46 -10.38
CA ILE A 161 -13.94 15.28 -9.45
C ILE A 161 -14.32 15.89 -8.12
N SER A 162 -14.21 15.11 -7.03
CA SER A 162 -14.50 15.55 -5.66
C SER A 162 -13.26 15.45 -4.79
N PHE A 163 -12.91 16.53 -4.11
CA PHE A 163 -11.87 16.58 -3.08
C PHE A 163 -12.51 16.57 -1.71
N ARG A 164 -12.13 15.67 -0.85
CA ARG A 164 -12.58 15.61 0.53
C ARG A 164 -11.46 15.93 1.50
N PHE A 165 -11.77 16.74 2.49
CA PHE A 165 -10.87 17.12 3.58
C PHE A 165 -11.43 16.64 4.93
N LEU A 166 -10.57 16.55 5.95
CA LEU A 166 -10.98 16.16 7.31
C LEU A 166 -11.58 17.33 8.08
N ASP A 167 -11.06 18.55 7.82
CA ASP A 167 -11.48 19.77 8.49
C ASP A 167 -12.06 20.75 7.49
N THR A 168 -12.84 21.70 7.98
CA THR A 168 -13.35 22.82 7.18
C THR A 168 -12.21 23.72 6.72
N LEU A 169 -12.23 24.06 5.45
CA LEU A 169 -11.19 24.85 4.81
C LEU A 169 -11.43 26.37 5.01
N PRO A 170 -10.35 27.16 5.09
CA PRO A 170 -10.45 28.61 4.89
C PRO A 170 -10.72 28.93 3.41
N ALA A 171 -11.01 30.17 3.08
CA ALA A 171 -11.09 30.62 1.70
C ALA A 171 -9.78 30.34 0.95
N GLY A 172 -9.89 29.86 -0.30
CA GLY A 172 -8.74 29.42 -1.07
C GLY A 172 -9.10 28.93 -2.47
N ARG A 173 -8.32 28.00 -2.97
CA ARG A 173 -8.48 27.45 -4.32
C ARG A 173 -8.16 25.96 -4.35
N MET A 174 -9.08 25.18 -4.88
CA MET A 174 -8.84 23.79 -5.27
C MET A 174 -8.03 23.77 -6.56
N VAL A 175 -6.99 22.96 -6.62
CA VAL A 175 -6.10 22.79 -7.77
C VAL A 175 -5.87 21.31 -8.04
N LEU A 176 -5.91 20.94 -9.32
CA LEU A 176 -5.54 19.63 -9.82
C LEU A 176 -4.55 19.82 -10.97
N GLU A 177 -3.37 19.22 -10.86
CA GLU A 177 -2.33 19.28 -11.88
C GLU A 177 -2.07 17.90 -12.48
N ALA A 178 -1.94 17.83 -13.81
CA ALA A 178 -1.54 16.64 -14.56
C ALA A 178 -0.60 17.06 -15.69
N GLY A 179 0.70 16.94 -15.49
CA GLY A 179 1.71 17.43 -16.42
C GLY A 179 1.64 18.95 -16.56
N THR A 180 1.28 19.42 -17.75
CA THR A 180 1.08 20.86 -18.04
C THR A 180 -0.35 21.36 -17.84
N ASP A 181 -1.28 20.42 -17.67
CA ASP A 181 -2.70 20.75 -17.51
C ASP A 181 -3.01 21.08 -16.07
N VAL A 182 -3.78 22.15 -15.84
CA VAL A 182 -4.17 22.63 -14.53
C VAL A 182 -5.65 22.98 -14.52
N TRP A 183 -6.40 22.31 -13.67
CA TRP A 183 -7.80 22.64 -13.37
C TRP A 183 -7.90 23.26 -11.98
N GLN A 184 -8.64 24.33 -11.86
CA GLN A 184 -8.73 25.04 -10.59
C GLN A 184 -10.11 25.68 -10.38
N LYS A 185 -10.50 25.79 -9.09
CA LYS A 185 -11.75 26.44 -8.69
C LYS A 185 -11.55 27.16 -7.36
N ALA A 186 -11.95 28.44 -7.33
CA ALA A 186 -11.96 29.20 -6.09
C ALA A 186 -13.06 28.67 -5.14
N SER A 187 -12.81 28.81 -3.83
CA SER A 187 -13.73 28.47 -2.75
C SER A 187 -13.69 29.56 -1.69
N ASP A 188 -14.86 29.95 -1.18
CA ASP A 188 -15.01 30.83 -0.03
C ASP A 188 -14.70 30.14 1.31
N GLY A 189 -14.46 28.83 1.27
CA GLY A 189 -14.20 28.00 2.43
C GLY A 189 -15.46 27.33 3.00
N HIS A 190 -15.38 26.93 4.27
CA HIS A 190 -16.50 26.35 5.04
C HIS A 190 -17.04 25.00 4.51
N SER A 191 -16.34 24.34 3.62
CA SER A 191 -16.73 23.04 3.06
C SER A 191 -15.70 21.96 3.35
N LEU A 192 -16.19 20.75 3.57
CA LEU A 192 -15.35 19.53 3.66
C LEU A 192 -15.18 18.85 2.29
N VAL A 193 -16.02 19.18 1.33
CA VAL A 193 -16.01 18.62 -0.01
C VAL A 193 -16.06 19.73 -1.05
N LEU A 194 -15.12 19.70 -1.96
CA LEU A 194 -15.06 20.61 -3.11
C LEU A 194 -15.15 19.80 -4.39
N GLU A 195 -15.88 20.33 -5.38
CA GLU A 195 -16.15 19.63 -6.62
C GLU A 195 -15.79 20.44 -7.86
N LEU A 196 -15.17 19.78 -8.82
CA LEU A 196 -15.09 20.18 -10.23
C LEU A 196 -16.06 19.29 -11.01
N LYS A 197 -16.92 19.87 -11.79
CA LYS A 197 -17.92 19.15 -12.59
C LYS A 197 -17.61 19.26 -14.07
N ASN A 198 -17.83 18.15 -14.78
CA ASN A 198 -17.69 18.05 -16.23
C ASN A 198 -16.35 18.55 -16.76
N VAL A 199 -15.27 18.16 -16.07
CA VAL A 199 -13.89 18.50 -16.45
C VAL A 199 -13.49 17.63 -17.64
N GLU A 200 -13.12 18.23 -18.76
CA GLU A 200 -12.50 17.52 -19.88
C GLU A 200 -11.05 17.22 -19.53
N MET A 201 -10.70 15.93 -19.48
CA MET A 201 -9.34 15.46 -19.23
C MET A 201 -8.83 14.70 -20.45
N PRO A 202 -7.65 15.07 -20.98
CA PRO A 202 -7.01 14.32 -22.06
C PRO A 202 -6.46 12.98 -21.58
N ALA A 203 -6.05 12.12 -22.49
CA ALA A 203 -5.23 10.96 -22.15
C ALA A 203 -3.94 11.44 -21.50
N PHE A 204 -3.65 10.91 -20.30
CA PHE A 204 -2.48 11.30 -19.54
C PHE A 204 -1.86 10.10 -18.82
N LYS A 205 -0.53 10.07 -18.72
CA LYS A 205 0.20 9.10 -17.90
C LYS A 205 1.31 9.83 -17.15
N GLY A 206 1.26 9.78 -15.82
CA GLY A 206 2.22 10.49 -14.99
C GLY A 206 1.68 10.83 -13.59
N SER A 207 2.23 11.87 -13.01
CA SER A 207 1.83 12.32 -11.66
C SER A 207 0.59 13.21 -11.71
N LEU A 208 -0.44 12.80 -10.99
CA LEU A 208 -1.61 13.64 -10.69
C LEU A 208 -1.45 14.25 -9.30
N ILE A 209 -1.60 15.57 -9.20
CA ILE A 209 -1.25 16.34 -8.02
C ILE A 209 -2.46 17.20 -7.60
N PRO A 210 -3.32 16.70 -6.71
CA PRO A 210 -4.42 17.48 -6.14
C PRO A 210 -3.99 18.20 -4.86
N PHE A 211 -4.32 19.48 -4.72
CA PHE A 211 -4.13 20.22 -3.49
C PHE A 211 -5.12 21.38 -3.35
N TYR A 212 -5.24 21.89 -2.14
CA TYR A 212 -5.97 23.11 -1.84
C TYR A 212 -5.01 24.20 -1.40
N ALA A 213 -4.87 25.23 -2.20
CA ALA A 213 -4.03 26.39 -1.92
C ALA A 213 -4.82 27.41 -1.09
N CYS A 214 -4.33 27.75 0.09
CA CYS A 214 -4.93 28.76 0.98
C CYS A 214 -3.85 29.55 1.73
N ARG A 215 -4.26 30.47 2.60
CA ARG A 215 -3.33 31.28 3.41
C ARG A 215 -2.41 30.44 4.31
N ASP A 216 -2.84 29.25 4.71
CA ASP A 216 -2.10 28.36 5.59
C ASP A 216 -1.15 27.42 4.83
N GLY A 217 -1.06 27.59 3.50
CA GLY A 217 -0.23 26.78 2.60
C GLY A 217 -1.05 25.84 1.71
N ASN A 218 -0.41 24.83 1.16
CA ASN A 218 -1.07 23.82 0.34
C ASN A 218 -1.50 22.64 1.20
N LEU A 219 -2.80 22.35 1.20
CA LEU A 219 -3.39 21.25 1.96
C LEU A 219 -3.68 20.07 1.04
N LEU A 220 -3.24 18.88 1.46
CA LEU A 220 -3.52 17.65 0.76
C LEU A 220 -4.95 17.17 1.08
N PRO A 221 -5.79 16.84 0.09
CA PRO A 221 -7.08 16.22 0.36
C PRO A 221 -6.89 14.87 1.06
N PHE A 222 -7.86 14.48 1.89
CA PHE A 222 -7.88 13.16 2.52
C PHE A 222 -8.08 12.05 1.49
N TRP A 223 -8.97 12.30 0.53
CA TRP A 223 -9.11 11.51 -0.69
C TRP A 223 -9.66 12.36 -1.85
N VAL A 224 -9.43 11.87 -3.06
CA VAL A 224 -9.98 12.44 -4.30
C VAL A 224 -10.76 11.37 -5.03
N GLU A 225 -12.01 11.65 -5.37
CA GLU A 225 -12.83 10.82 -6.24
C GLU A 225 -12.79 11.38 -7.65
N LEU A 226 -12.52 10.53 -8.64
CA LEU A 226 -12.60 10.87 -10.06
C LEU A 226 -13.63 9.93 -10.71
N LYS A 227 -14.73 10.51 -11.16
CA LYS A 227 -15.82 9.78 -11.84
C LYS A 227 -15.88 10.20 -13.30
N ARG A 228 -15.56 9.28 -14.20
CA ARG A 228 -15.77 9.50 -15.63
C ARG A 228 -17.26 9.49 -15.94
N THR A 229 -17.74 10.53 -16.64
CA THR A 229 -19.17 10.72 -16.99
C THR A 229 -19.48 10.47 -18.45
N LYS A 230 -18.48 10.62 -19.33
CA LYS A 230 -18.56 10.33 -20.78
C LYS A 230 -17.21 9.90 -21.32
#